data_57de857f286c5c4659fce1a7746ad283
#
_entry.id   57de857f286c5c4659fce1a7746ad283
#
_cell.length_a   1.000
_cell.length_b   1.000
_cell.length_c   1.000
_cell.angle_alpha   90.00
_cell.angle_beta   90.00
_cell.angle_gamma   90.00
#
_symmetry.space_group_name_H-M   'P 1'
#
loop_
_entity.id
_entity.type
_entity.pdbx_description
1 polymer ?
#
loop_
_entity_poly.entity_id
_entity_poly.type
_entity_poly.pdbx_seq_one_letter_code
_entity_poly.pdbx_strand_id
1 'polypeptide(L)'
;MTTGISKRQPTLGSTRLFAAFALLLVFCLFFGKAYGAADYEEYELKAGFLYNFFNFIKWPDRSFDSPKSPFILVLVGGGNNNRTIEHALKNSLVGPRPLKIIITASAENLDKAHMVFFLESYKNPDLPKVLAQLKGKPVITVGEEQNFIALGGDINFVQKGAKIKFQINPASTEKADLKISSRLLMLAVAPEQSATEYDRPTRATAPGTITSDLNQATAREHGIL
;
A
#
# COMPACT_ATOMS: atom_id res chain seq x y z
N MET A 1 79.62 -11.76 35.48
CA MET A 1 78.80 -11.93 34.26
C MET A 1 77.36 -12.11 34.72
N THR A 2 76.55 -11.03 34.64
CA THR A 2 75.15 -10.99 35.08
C THR A 2 74.31 -10.70 33.88
N THR A 3 73.58 -11.71 33.39
CA THR A 3 72.66 -11.64 32.28
C THR A 3 71.33 -11.09 32.76
N GLY A 4 70.99 -9.84 32.36
CA GLY A 4 69.72 -9.19 32.62
C GLY A 4 68.64 -9.70 31.70
N ILE A 5 67.61 -10.33 32.27
CA ILE A 5 66.38 -10.75 31.53
C ILE A 5 65.45 -9.55 31.50
N SER A 6 65.33 -8.94 30.31
CA SER A 6 64.36 -7.87 30.07
C SER A 6 62.94 -8.47 29.95
N LYS A 7 62.08 -8.28 30.96
CA LYS A 7 60.66 -8.58 30.88
C LYS A 7 59.94 -7.51 30.03
N ARG A 8 59.56 -7.89 28.82
CA ARG A 8 58.62 -7.05 28.03
C ARG A 8 57.24 -7.03 28.71
N GLN A 9 56.82 -5.90 29.15
CA GLN A 9 55.46 -5.68 29.63
C GLN A 9 54.46 -5.70 28.45
N PRO A 10 53.33 -6.39 28.55
CA PRO A 10 52.32 -6.33 27.54
C PRO A 10 51.67 -4.93 27.57
N THR A 11 51.60 -4.30 26.40
CA THR A 11 51.02 -2.97 26.25
C THR A 11 49.51 -3.06 26.44
N LEU A 12 48.97 -2.43 27.47
CA LEU A 12 47.55 -2.37 27.87
C LEU A 12 46.60 -1.79 26.77
N GLY A 13 47.13 -1.33 25.66
CA GLY A 13 46.36 -0.72 24.56
C GLY A 13 45.68 -1.74 23.63
N SER A 14 46.36 -2.88 23.40
CA SER A 14 45.86 -3.86 22.40
C SER A 14 44.66 -4.68 22.91
N THR A 15 44.65 -5.03 24.20
CA THR A 15 43.55 -5.83 24.81
C THR A 15 42.21 -5.05 24.83
N ARG A 16 42.25 -3.74 25.01
CA ARG A 16 41.04 -2.91 25.02
C ARG A 16 40.46 -2.75 23.60
N LEU A 17 41.32 -2.64 22.57
CA LEU A 17 40.89 -2.61 21.18
C LEU A 17 40.28 -3.96 20.74
N PHE A 18 40.89 -5.09 21.13
CA PHE A 18 40.34 -6.43 20.85
C PHE A 18 39.00 -6.66 21.55
N ALA A 19 38.83 -6.20 22.78
CA ALA A 19 37.59 -6.31 23.52
C ALA A 19 36.46 -5.44 22.86
N ALA A 20 36.79 -4.22 22.44
CA ALA A 20 35.84 -3.34 21.73
C ALA A 20 35.41 -3.93 20.36
N PHE A 21 36.37 -4.50 19.62
CA PHE A 21 36.10 -5.14 18.34
C PHE A 21 35.26 -6.41 18.50
N ALA A 22 35.54 -7.23 19.52
CA ALA A 22 34.74 -8.42 19.83
C ALA A 22 33.30 -8.05 20.23
N LEU A 23 33.13 -6.97 21.02
CA LEU A 23 31.81 -6.47 21.42
C LEU A 23 31.01 -5.93 20.23
N LEU A 24 31.69 -5.23 19.30
CA LEU A 24 31.08 -4.76 18.05
C LEU A 24 30.64 -5.92 17.15
N LEU A 25 31.45 -6.98 17.07
CA LEU A 25 31.16 -8.17 16.28
C LEU A 25 29.97 -8.95 16.85
N VAL A 26 29.92 -9.09 18.18
CA VAL A 26 28.78 -9.68 18.89
C VAL A 26 27.51 -8.82 18.67
N PHE A 27 27.62 -7.49 18.77
CA PHE A 27 26.53 -6.57 18.49
C PHE A 27 25.98 -6.73 17.05
N CYS A 28 26.86 -6.81 16.04
CA CYS A 28 26.47 -7.05 14.64
C CYS A 28 25.78 -8.41 14.45
N LEU A 29 26.19 -9.45 15.17
CA LEU A 29 25.57 -10.77 15.09
C LEU A 29 24.16 -10.83 15.72
N PHE A 30 23.90 -10.02 16.75
CA PHE A 30 22.58 -9.94 17.37
C PHE A 30 21.59 -9.02 16.63
N PHE A 31 22.06 -7.98 15.97
CA PHE A 31 21.18 -7.02 15.25
C PHE A 31 21.01 -7.31 13.78
N GLY A 32 21.80 -8.21 13.18
CA GLY A 32 21.76 -8.50 11.73
C GLY A 32 20.57 -9.33 11.25
N LYS A 33 19.70 -9.86 12.13
CA LYS A 33 18.62 -10.79 11.72
C LYS A 33 17.21 -10.20 11.71
N ALA A 34 17.01 -8.93 12.08
CA ALA A 34 15.66 -8.39 12.29
C ALA A 34 14.94 -7.96 11.01
N TYR A 35 15.65 -7.58 9.95
CA TYR A 35 15.02 -7.03 8.75
C TYR A 35 14.35 -8.08 7.83
N GLY A 36 14.90 -9.28 7.71
CA GLY A 36 14.35 -10.30 6.83
C GLY A 36 13.13 -11.05 7.37
N ALA A 37 12.95 -11.10 8.69
CA ALA A 37 11.83 -11.80 9.31
C ALA A 37 10.53 -10.98 9.24
N ALA A 38 10.61 -9.66 9.40
CA ALA A 38 9.46 -8.77 9.33
C ALA A 38 8.86 -8.73 7.92
N ASP A 39 9.69 -8.68 6.89
CA ASP A 39 9.23 -8.71 5.49
C ASP A 39 8.54 -10.04 5.14
N TYR A 40 9.06 -11.16 5.65
CA TYR A 40 8.47 -12.48 5.41
C TYR A 40 7.06 -12.57 6.00
N GLU A 41 6.87 -12.16 7.26
CA GLU A 41 5.56 -12.15 7.94
C GLU A 41 4.57 -11.20 7.25
N GLU A 42 5.05 -10.07 6.74
CA GLU A 42 4.23 -9.10 6.01
C GLU A 42 3.65 -9.70 4.73
N TYR A 43 4.49 -10.36 3.92
CA TYR A 43 4.04 -10.93 2.64
C TYR A 43 3.24 -12.22 2.81
N GLU A 44 3.42 -12.98 3.90
CA GLU A 44 2.49 -14.04 4.27
C GLU A 44 1.08 -13.50 4.59
N LEU A 45 1.02 -12.40 5.33
CA LEU A 45 -0.25 -11.74 5.63
C LEU A 45 -0.90 -11.17 4.37
N LYS A 46 -0.13 -10.53 3.47
CA LYS A 46 -0.62 -10.06 2.17
C LYS A 46 -1.13 -11.21 1.31
N ALA A 47 -0.46 -12.36 1.32
CA ALA A 47 -0.95 -13.56 0.63
C ALA A 47 -2.32 -14.00 1.14
N GLY A 48 -2.53 -13.99 2.46
CA GLY A 48 -3.85 -14.25 3.06
C GLY A 48 -4.92 -13.27 2.61
N PHE A 49 -4.60 -11.97 2.49
CA PHE A 49 -5.52 -10.98 1.92
C PHE A 49 -5.83 -11.25 0.45
N LEU A 50 -4.82 -11.51 -0.38
CA LEU A 50 -5.00 -11.84 -1.80
C LEU A 50 -5.91 -13.06 -1.99
N TYR A 51 -5.72 -14.10 -1.18
CA TYR A 51 -6.61 -15.26 -1.18
C TYR A 51 -8.05 -14.90 -0.82
N ASN A 52 -8.23 -14.06 0.20
CA ASN A 52 -9.55 -13.60 0.59
C ASN A 52 -10.21 -12.72 -0.48
N PHE A 53 -9.44 -11.91 -1.23
CA PHE A 53 -9.99 -11.12 -2.34
C PHE A 53 -10.60 -12.06 -3.39
N PHE A 54 -9.95 -13.17 -3.74
CA PHE A 54 -10.54 -14.17 -4.63
C PHE A 54 -11.88 -14.73 -4.11
N ASN A 55 -12.03 -14.92 -2.81
CA ASN A 55 -13.25 -15.47 -2.22
C ASN A 55 -14.39 -14.44 -2.08
N PHE A 56 -14.05 -13.14 -1.97
CA PHE A 56 -15.02 -12.06 -1.74
C PHE A 56 -15.32 -11.20 -2.96
N ILE A 57 -14.68 -11.47 -4.09
CA ILE A 57 -14.95 -10.84 -5.38
C ILE A 57 -15.53 -11.90 -6.32
N LYS A 58 -16.55 -11.54 -7.08
CA LYS A 58 -17.14 -12.40 -8.11
C LYS A 58 -16.72 -11.91 -9.48
N TRP A 59 -16.17 -12.82 -10.28
CA TRP A 59 -15.84 -12.61 -11.68
C TRP A 59 -16.99 -13.05 -12.57
N PRO A 60 -17.24 -12.39 -13.70
CA PRO A 60 -18.21 -12.85 -14.67
C PRO A 60 -17.74 -14.18 -15.30
N ASP A 61 -18.69 -15.02 -15.72
CA ASP A 61 -18.38 -16.36 -16.29
C ASP A 61 -17.45 -16.28 -17.52
N ARG A 62 -17.56 -15.20 -18.29
CA ARG A 62 -16.67 -14.94 -19.43
C ARG A 62 -15.19 -14.77 -19.09
N SER A 63 -14.85 -14.63 -17.82
CA SER A 63 -13.46 -14.58 -17.35
C SER A 63 -12.78 -15.95 -17.37
N PHE A 64 -13.53 -17.02 -17.64
CA PHE A 64 -13.04 -18.38 -17.60
C PHE A 64 -13.31 -19.10 -18.91
N ASP A 65 -12.30 -19.78 -19.46
CA ASP A 65 -12.44 -20.59 -20.68
C ASP A 65 -13.31 -21.83 -20.46
N SER A 66 -13.39 -22.31 -19.22
CA SER A 66 -14.18 -23.48 -18.86
C SER A 66 -14.55 -23.49 -17.37
N PRO A 67 -15.54 -24.33 -16.94
CA PRO A 67 -15.87 -24.49 -15.53
C PRO A 67 -14.70 -24.98 -14.64
N LYS A 68 -13.68 -25.58 -15.23
CA LYS A 68 -12.48 -26.10 -14.52
C LYS A 68 -11.24 -25.22 -14.67
N SER A 69 -11.31 -24.11 -15.42
CA SER A 69 -10.20 -23.20 -15.59
C SER A 69 -9.76 -22.62 -14.24
N PRO A 70 -8.43 -22.48 -14.00
CA PRO A 70 -7.93 -21.94 -12.75
C PRO A 70 -8.20 -20.45 -12.63
N PHE A 71 -8.24 -19.95 -11.39
CA PHE A 71 -7.95 -18.55 -11.16
C PHE A 71 -6.47 -18.26 -11.44
N ILE A 72 -6.16 -17.11 -11.99
CA ILE A 72 -4.79 -16.69 -12.32
C ILE A 72 -4.45 -15.44 -11.50
N LEU A 73 -3.46 -15.59 -10.61
CA LEU A 73 -2.79 -14.50 -9.90
C LEU A 73 -1.47 -14.22 -10.58
N VAL A 74 -1.25 -13.00 -11.03
CA VAL A 74 0.04 -12.55 -11.55
C VAL A 74 0.71 -11.66 -10.50
N LEU A 75 1.93 -11.99 -10.13
CA LEU A 75 2.79 -11.21 -9.25
C LEU A 75 3.80 -10.47 -10.12
N VAL A 76 3.71 -9.14 -10.16
CA VAL A 76 4.60 -8.28 -10.97
C VAL A 76 5.61 -7.61 -10.06
N GLY A 77 6.89 -7.89 -10.33
CA GLY A 77 8.01 -7.39 -9.56
C GLY A 77 9.07 -8.46 -9.29
N GLY A 78 10.14 -8.08 -8.62
CA GLY A 78 11.26 -8.98 -8.30
C GLY A 78 11.40 -9.24 -6.79
N GLY A 79 12.30 -10.17 -6.44
CA GLY A 79 12.72 -10.41 -5.07
C GLY A 79 12.09 -11.63 -4.39
N ASN A 80 12.43 -11.79 -3.10
CA ASN A 80 12.01 -12.94 -2.30
C ASN A 80 10.51 -12.88 -1.95
N ASN A 81 9.92 -11.71 -1.96
CA ASN A 81 8.53 -11.48 -1.59
C ASN A 81 7.53 -12.23 -2.49
N ASN A 82 7.85 -12.35 -3.78
CA ASN A 82 7.09 -13.18 -4.72
C ASN A 82 7.05 -14.65 -4.30
N ARG A 83 8.20 -15.18 -3.84
CA ARG A 83 8.33 -16.58 -3.42
C ARG A 83 7.57 -16.83 -2.12
N THR A 84 7.55 -15.87 -1.20
CA THR A 84 6.76 -15.95 0.04
C THR A 84 5.28 -16.09 -0.29
N ILE A 85 4.75 -15.23 -1.17
CA ILE A 85 3.34 -15.30 -1.61
C ILE A 85 3.06 -16.61 -2.35
N GLU A 86 3.93 -17.00 -3.29
CA GLU A 86 3.80 -18.25 -4.04
C GLU A 86 3.77 -19.44 -3.10
N HIS A 87 4.67 -19.50 -2.13
CA HIS A 87 4.72 -20.58 -1.14
C HIS A 87 3.47 -20.63 -0.26
N ALA A 88 3.00 -19.47 0.22
CA ALA A 88 1.83 -19.38 1.07
C ALA A 88 0.53 -19.78 0.34
N LEU A 89 0.45 -19.52 -0.98
CA LEU A 89 -0.75 -19.82 -1.79
C LEU A 89 -0.61 -21.08 -2.65
N LYS A 90 0.49 -21.82 -2.53
CA LYS A 90 0.72 -23.06 -3.29
C LYS A 90 -0.41 -24.06 -3.06
N ASN A 91 -0.93 -24.62 -4.15
CA ASN A 91 -2.02 -25.60 -4.14
C ASN A 91 -3.36 -25.10 -3.54
N SER A 92 -3.54 -23.79 -3.40
CA SER A 92 -4.79 -23.21 -2.95
C SER A 92 -5.92 -23.42 -3.96
N LEU A 93 -7.13 -23.57 -3.45
CA LEU A 93 -8.37 -23.61 -4.23
C LEU A 93 -9.22 -22.39 -3.90
N VAL A 94 -9.84 -21.80 -4.90
CA VAL A 94 -10.86 -20.75 -4.76
C VAL A 94 -12.20 -21.36 -5.18
N GLY A 95 -13.02 -21.75 -4.21
CA GLY A 95 -14.14 -22.63 -4.47
C GLY A 95 -13.64 -23.94 -5.11
N PRO A 96 -14.20 -24.39 -6.25
CA PRO A 96 -13.78 -25.62 -6.92
C PRO A 96 -12.55 -25.43 -7.87
N ARG A 97 -12.06 -24.19 -8.04
CA ARG A 97 -11.03 -23.87 -9.03
C ARG A 97 -9.64 -23.81 -8.40
N PRO A 98 -8.60 -24.38 -9.01
CA PRO A 98 -7.24 -24.19 -8.54
C PRO A 98 -6.78 -22.74 -8.74
N LEU A 99 -5.89 -22.27 -7.87
CA LEU A 99 -5.21 -20.99 -8.00
C LEU A 99 -3.86 -21.22 -8.68
N LYS A 100 -3.68 -20.60 -9.85
CA LYS A 100 -2.40 -20.58 -10.58
C LYS A 100 -1.71 -19.26 -10.31
N ILE A 101 -0.43 -19.31 -9.93
CA ILE A 101 0.40 -18.14 -9.68
C ILE A 101 1.42 -18.02 -10.80
N ILE A 102 1.58 -16.82 -11.32
CA ILE A 102 2.56 -16.46 -12.34
C ILE A 102 3.40 -15.32 -11.80
N ILE A 103 4.71 -15.47 -11.80
CA ILE A 103 5.67 -14.43 -11.38
C ILE A 103 6.31 -13.85 -12.62
N THR A 104 6.33 -12.54 -12.76
CA THR A 104 6.93 -11.83 -13.87
C THR A 104 7.56 -10.51 -13.44
N ALA A 105 8.60 -10.07 -14.13
CA ALA A 105 9.17 -8.74 -13.98
C ALA A 105 8.50 -7.72 -14.92
N SER A 106 7.75 -8.19 -15.94
CA SER A 106 7.09 -7.35 -16.95
C SER A 106 5.59 -7.30 -16.73
N ALA A 107 5.00 -6.14 -16.97
CA ALA A 107 3.55 -5.91 -16.94
C ALA A 107 2.90 -6.12 -18.32
N GLU A 108 3.36 -7.09 -19.08
CA GLU A 108 2.80 -7.43 -20.39
C GLU A 108 1.80 -8.58 -20.29
N ASN A 109 0.81 -8.58 -21.20
CA ASN A 109 -0.17 -9.68 -21.33
C ASN A 109 -0.92 -10.01 -20.03
N LEU A 110 -1.23 -8.99 -19.22
CA LEU A 110 -1.93 -9.14 -17.93
C LEU A 110 -3.45 -9.34 -18.07
N ASP A 111 -4.01 -9.19 -19.26
CA ASP A 111 -5.44 -9.25 -19.54
C ASP A 111 -6.07 -10.64 -19.34
N LYS A 112 -5.24 -11.69 -19.27
CA LYS A 112 -5.68 -13.06 -18.93
C LYS A 112 -5.64 -13.36 -17.43
N ALA A 113 -5.11 -12.46 -16.62
CA ALA A 113 -5.12 -12.59 -15.18
C ALA A 113 -6.52 -12.32 -14.62
N HIS A 114 -6.85 -12.94 -13.50
CA HIS A 114 -8.00 -12.54 -12.69
C HIS A 114 -7.60 -11.49 -11.66
N MET A 115 -6.37 -11.58 -11.16
CA MET A 115 -5.80 -10.61 -10.25
C MET A 115 -4.34 -10.38 -10.60
N VAL A 116 -3.92 -9.12 -10.56
CA VAL A 116 -2.52 -8.71 -10.74
C VAL A 116 -2.09 -7.97 -9.48
N PHE A 117 -1.03 -8.43 -8.84
CA PHE A 117 -0.42 -7.76 -7.71
C PHE A 117 0.91 -7.12 -8.11
N PHE A 118 0.94 -5.81 -8.08
CA PHE A 118 2.14 -5.00 -8.30
C PHE A 118 2.86 -4.83 -6.97
N LEU A 119 3.96 -5.56 -6.80
CA LEU A 119 4.78 -5.49 -5.60
C LEU A 119 5.53 -4.16 -5.54
N GLU A 120 5.94 -3.75 -4.33
CA GLU A 120 6.72 -2.53 -4.13
C GLU A 120 8.02 -2.49 -4.94
N SER A 121 8.60 -3.66 -5.21
CA SER A 121 9.78 -3.81 -6.06
C SER A 121 9.54 -3.46 -7.53
N TYR A 122 8.29 -3.40 -7.99
CA TYR A 122 7.93 -2.98 -9.34
C TYR A 122 7.90 -1.46 -9.42
N LYS A 123 9.05 -0.86 -9.72
CA LYS A 123 9.18 0.60 -9.92
C LYS A 123 9.13 0.91 -11.41
N ASN A 124 7.96 1.23 -11.92
CA ASN A 124 7.77 1.54 -13.33
C ASN A 124 6.98 2.84 -13.51
N PRO A 125 7.56 3.88 -14.15
CA PRO A 125 6.87 5.14 -14.39
C PRO A 125 5.66 5.00 -15.32
N ASP A 126 5.59 3.91 -16.09
CA ASP A 126 4.45 3.60 -16.96
C ASP A 126 3.31 2.84 -16.26
N LEU A 127 3.39 2.62 -14.95
CA LEU A 127 2.32 1.96 -14.18
C LEU A 127 0.91 2.57 -14.47
N PRO A 128 0.72 3.89 -14.55
CA PRO A 128 -0.59 4.46 -14.91
C PRO A 128 -1.10 4.00 -16.28
N LYS A 129 -0.21 3.84 -17.26
CA LYS A 129 -0.58 3.33 -18.60
C LYS A 129 -0.99 1.87 -18.54
N VAL A 130 -0.26 1.06 -17.75
CA VAL A 130 -0.59 -0.36 -17.54
C VAL A 130 -1.96 -0.49 -16.89
N LEU A 131 -2.23 0.27 -15.83
CA LEU A 131 -3.54 0.29 -15.17
C LEU A 131 -4.66 0.72 -16.11
N ALA A 132 -4.42 1.75 -16.94
CA ALA A 132 -5.37 2.21 -17.94
C ALA A 132 -5.71 1.13 -19.00
N GLN A 133 -4.74 0.27 -19.38
CA GLN A 133 -4.96 -0.83 -20.32
C GLN A 133 -5.81 -1.96 -19.72
N LEU A 134 -5.80 -2.12 -18.39
CA LEU A 134 -6.60 -3.12 -17.66
C LEU A 134 -7.99 -2.60 -17.28
N LYS A 135 -8.22 -1.30 -17.38
CA LYS A 135 -9.50 -0.68 -17.01
C LYS A 135 -10.66 -1.26 -17.83
N GLY A 136 -11.71 -1.68 -17.12
CA GLY A 136 -12.91 -2.29 -17.73
C GLY A 136 -12.74 -3.75 -18.13
N LYS A 137 -11.55 -4.33 -17.98
CA LYS A 137 -11.35 -5.78 -18.08
C LYS A 137 -11.67 -6.44 -16.73
N PRO A 138 -12.10 -7.72 -16.71
CA PRO A 138 -12.42 -8.42 -15.47
C PRO A 138 -11.15 -8.87 -14.72
N VAL A 139 -10.26 -7.94 -14.48
CA VAL A 139 -8.97 -8.11 -13.80
C VAL A 139 -8.93 -7.18 -12.61
N ILE A 140 -8.70 -7.70 -11.41
CA ILE A 140 -8.45 -6.89 -10.21
C ILE A 140 -6.96 -6.53 -10.17
N THR A 141 -6.67 -5.25 -10.05
CA THR A 141 -5.33 -4.75 -9.80
C THR A 141 -5.13 -4.46 -8.32
N VAL A 142 -4.06 -4.99 -7.75
CA VAL A 142 -3.68 -4.79 -6.35
C VAL A 142 -2.29 -4.16 -6.34
N GLY A 143 -2.06 -3.17 -5.51
CA GLY A 143 -0.76 -2.52 -5.34
C GLY A 143 -0.42 -2.27 -3.88
N GLU A 144 0.77 -1.76 -3.67
CA GLU A 144 1.28 -1.32 -2.36
C GLU A 144 2.04 0.01 -2.48
N GLU A 145 1.89 0.66 -3.62
CA GLU A 145 2.47 1.97 -3.85
C GLU A 145 1.56 3.08 -3.30
N GLN A 146 2.18 4.11 -2.72
CA GLN A 146 1.45 5.31 -2.33
C GLN A 146 0.71 5.87 -3.57
N ASN A 147 -0.55 6.23 -3.45
CA ASN A 147 -1.38 6.73 -4.55
C ASN A 147 -1.84 5.69 -5.59
N PHE A 148 -1.65 4.40 -5.39
CA PHE A 148 -2.04 3.37 -6.36
C PHE A 148 -3.51 3.50 -6.80
N ILE A 149 -4.43 3.81 -5.88
CA ILE A 149 -5.84 4.07 -6.19
C ILE A 149 -5.99 5.30 -7.10
N ALA A 150 -5.27 6.39 -6.81
CA ALA A 150 -5.31 7.62 -7.61
C ALA A 150 -4.73 7.42 -9.02
N LEU A 151 -3.78 6.51 -9.18
CA LEU A 151 -3.24 6.10 -10.47
C LEU A 151 -4.20 5.23 -11.28
N GLY A 152 -5.32 4.81 -10.70
CA GLY A 152 -6.34 4.01 -11.38
C GLY A 152 -6.39 2.55 -10.94
N GLY A 153 -5.68 2.16 -9.88
CA GLY A 153 -5.73 0.82 -9.32
C GLY A 153 -7.03 0.52 -8.57
N ASP A 154 -7.32 -0.74 -8.35
CA ASP A 154 -8.57 -1.20 -7.72
C ASP A 154 -8.42 -1.39 -6.21
N ILE A 155 -7.34 -2.02 -5.75
CA ILE A 155 -7.08 -2.30 -4.34
C ILE A 155 -5.64 -1.86 -4.03
N ASN A 156 -5.44 -1.21 -2.87
CA ASN A 156 -4.10 -0.82 -2.43
C ASN A 156 -3.84 -1.27 -1.00
N PHE A 157 -2.73 -1.96 -0.76
CA PHE A 157 -2.26 -2.19 0.59
C PHE A 157 -1.67 -0.91 1.17
N VAL A 158 -2.02 -0.64 2.40
CA VAL A 158 -1.53 0.53 3.15
C VAL A 158 -1.13 0.11 4.55
N GLN A 159 -0.02 0.67 5.01
CA GLN A 159 0.41 0.48 6.39
C GLN A 159 -0.23 1.54 7.29
N LYS A 160 -0.88 1.10 8.37
CA LYS A 160 -1.44 1.95 9.41
C LYS A 160 -0.87 1.54 10.77
N GLY A 161 0.19 2.24 11.21
CA GLY A 161 1.00 1.83 12.34
C GLY A 161 1.68 0.48 12.05
N ALA A 162 1.52 -0.50 12.93
CA ALA A 162 2.05 -1.85 12.76
C ALA A 162 1.10 -2.80 12.01
N LYS A 163 0.00 -2.29 11.42
CA LYS A 163 -1.02 -3.13 10.78
C LYS A 163 -1.10 -2.87 9.29
N ILE A 164 -1.17 -3.94 8.52
CA ILE A 164 -1.52 -3.88 7.09
C ILE A 164 -3.04 -3.75 6.98
N LYS A 165 -3.46 -2.77 6.20
CA LYS A 165 -4.83 -2.51 5.79
C LYS A 165 -4.89 -2.46 4.28
N PHE A 166 -6.07 -2.28 3.73
CA PHE A 166 -6.24 -2.07 2.29
C PHE A 166 -7.34 -1.06 2.01
N GLN A 167 -7.18 -0.37 0.89
CA GLN A 167 -8.16 0.54 0.30
C GLN A 167 -8.76 -0.14 -0.91
N ILE A 168 -10.01 0.18 -1.24
CA ILE A 168 -10.69 -0.31 -2.45
C ILE A 168 -11.25 0.89 -3.21
N ASN A 169 -11.20 0.82 -4.53
CA ASN A 169 -11.89 1.73 -5.44
C ASN A 169 -13.11 1.02 -6.05
N PRO A 170 -14.31 1.15 -5.47
CA PRO A 170 -15.48 0.44 -5.96
C PRO A 170 -15.87 0.83 -7.40
N ALA A 171 -15.68 2.11 -7.76
CA ALA A 171 -16.07 2.62 -9.07
C ALA A 171 -15.25 2.03 -10.23
N SER A 172 -14.01 1.58 -9.98
CA SER A 172 -13.20 0.92 -11.00
C SER A 172 -13.68 -0.52 -11.26
N THR A 173 -14.05 -1.24 -10.20
CA THR A 173 -14.46 -2.64 -10.27
C THR A 173 -15.84 -2.83 -10.91
N GLU A 174 -16.78 -1.92 -10.67
CA GLU A 174 -18.10 -1.94 -11.32
C GLU A 174 -17.99 -1.85 -12.85
N LYS A 175 -17.07 -1.03 -13.36
CA LYS A 175 -16.84 -0.90 -14.82
C LYS A 175 -16.29 -2.17 -15.46
N ALA A 176 -15.68 -3.04 -14.67
CA ALA A 176 -15.13 -4.32 -15.09
C ALA A 176 -16.13 -5.49 -14.94
N ASP A 177 -17.38 -5.24 -14.52
CA ASP A 177 -18.40 -6.24 -14.18
C ASP A 177 -17.94 -7.19 -13.05
N LEU A 178 -17.13 -6.67 -12.15
CA LEU A 178 -16.68 -7.36 -10.95
C LEU A 178 -17.57 -6.97 -9.76
N LYS A 179 -18.00 -7.94 -8.97
CA LYS A 179 -18.85 -7.67 -7.81
C LYS A 179 -18.10 -7.93 -6.53
N ILE A 180 -17.78 -6.85 -5.81
CA ILE A 180 -17.13 -6.91 -4.50
C ILE A 180 -18.21 -7.12 -3.43
N SER A 181 -17.99 -8.09 -2.53
CA SER A 181 -18.91 -8.31 -1.42
C SER A 181 -18.89 -7.13 -0.44
N SER A 182 -20.04 -6.80 0.15
CA SER A 182 -20.13 -5.76 1.19
C SER A 182 -19.26 -6.06 2.41
N ARG A 183 -19.02 -7.33 2.72
CA ARG A 183 -18.10 -7.73 3.80
C ARG A 183 -16.66 -7.26 3.52
N LEU A 184 -16.20 -7.38 2.27
CA LEU A 184 -14.86 -6.93 1.91
C LEU A 184 -14.77 -5.40 1.95
N LEU A 185 -15.81 -4.72 1.46
CA LEU A 185 -15.89 -3.25 1.51
C LEU A 185 -15.87 -2.70 2.95
N MET A 186 -16.54 -3.36 3.90
CA MET A 186 -16.53 -2.95 5.31
C MET A 186 -15.15 -3.09 5.98
N LEU A 187 -14.27 -3.94 5.48
CA LEU A 187 -12.92 -4.13 6.00
C LEU A 187 -11.91 -3.14 5.40
N ALA A 188 -12.25 -2.52 4.27
CA ALA A 188 -11.42 -1.53 3.62
C ALA A 188 -11.37 -0.22 4.42
N VAL A 189 -10.21 0.43 4.42
CA VAL A 189 -10.08 1.80 4.92
C VAL A 189 -10.34 2.78 3.78
N ALA A 190 -10.90 3.94 4.11
CA ALA A 190 -11.11 4.98 3.11
C ALA A 190 -9.77 5.37 2.48
N PRO A 191 -9.71 5.61 1.16
CA PRO A 191 -8.58 6.24 0.54
C PRO A 191 -8.32 7.59 1.23
N GLU A 192 -7.07 7.86 1.57
CA GLU A 192 -6.72 9.21 1.98
C GLU A 192 -6.97 10.11 0.77
N GLN A 193 -8.01 10.90 0.83
CA GLN A 193 -8.15 12.00 -0.09
C GLN A 193 -6.90 12.84 0.14
N SER A 194 -6.06 13.00 -0.88
CA SER A 194 -5.09 14.08 -0.90
C SER A 194 -5.88 15.30 -0.46
N ALA A 195 -5.55 15.85 0.69
CA ALA A 195 -6.10 17.10 1.15
C ALA A 195 -5.66 18.16 0.12
N THR A 196 -6.42 18.24 -0.96
CA THR A 196 -6.50 19.47 -1.72
C THR A 196 -7.04 20.44 -0.69
N GLU A 197 -6.19 21.36 -0.30
CA GLU A 197 -6.41 22.57 0.46
C GLU A 197 -7.51 23.41 -0.24
N TYR A 198 -8.73 22.89 -0.20
CA TYR A 198 -9.91 23.56 -0.67
C TYR A 198 -11.07 23.13 0.23
N ASP A 199 -11.07 23.66 1.41
CA ASP A 199 -12.19 24.13 2.18
C ASP A 199 -11.74 24.47 3.62
N ARG A 200 -10.96 25.56 3.72
CA ARG A 200 -11.04 26.32 4.95
C ARG A 200 -12.25 27.24 4.74
N PRO A 201 -13.41 27.01 5.39
CA PRO A 201 -14.45 28.01 5.35
C PRO A 201 -13.83 29.31 5.86
N THR A 202 -13.71 30.28 4.98
CA THR A 202 -13.39 31.65 5.33
C THR A 202 -14.34 32.00 6.46
N ARG A 203 -13.78 32.14 7.65
CA ARG A 203 -14.49 32.64 8.82
C ARG A 203 -15.15 33.94 8.38
N ALA A 204 -16.44 33.86 8.12
CA ALA A 204 -17.25 35.03 7.85
C ALA A 204 -17.02 36.00 9.01
N THR A 205 -16.37 37.10 8.70
CA THR A 205 -16.26 38.27 9.56
C THR A 205 -17.69 38.66 9.86
N ALA A 206 -18.08 38.55 11.13
CA ALA A 206 -19.36 39.02 11.61
C ALA A 206 -19.49 40.49 11.22
N PRO A 207 -20.64 40.93 10.68
CA PRO A 207 -20.87 42.34 10.42
C PRO A 207 -20.91 43.05 11.77
N GLY A 208 -20.02 44.03 11.90
CA GLY A 208 -19.91 44.90 13.05
C GLY A 208 -21.26 45.56 13.39
N THR A 209 -21.57 45.53 14.64
CA THR A 209 -22.60 46.29 15.32
C THR A 209 -22.50 47.75 14.87
N ILE A 210 -23.50 48.21 14.13
CA ILE A 210 -23.71 49.63 13.91
C ILE A 210 -24.52 50.11 15.09
N THR A 211 -23.84 50.75 16.04
CA THR A 211 -24.46 51.56 17.09
C THR A 211 -25.10 52.77 16.46
N SER A 212 -26.34 52.96 16.85
CA SER A 212 -27.19 54.12 16.72
C SER A 212 -26.46 55.47 16.91
N ASP A 213 -26.58 56.32 15.94
CA ASP A 213 -26.67 57.74 16.22
C ASP A 213 -27.92 58.30 15.55
N LEU A 214 -28.90 58.46 16.40
CA LEU A 214 -30.06 59.33 16.24
C LEU A 214 -29.56 60.73 16.48
N ASN A 215 -29.62 61.63 15.57
CA ASN A 215 -30.28 62.95 15.83
C ASN A 215 -30.20 63.91 14.65
N GLN A 216 -31.30 64.52 14.46
CA GLN A 216 -31.50 65.91 13.97
C GLN A 216 -31.29 66.19 12.46
N ALA A 217 -32.33 66.51 11.85
CA ALA A 217 -32.83 67.83 11.58
C ALA A 217 -33.89 67.83 10.52
N THR A 218 -35.10 68.08 10.89
CA THR A 218 -35.97 69.23 10.49
C THR A 218 -36.10 69.49 9.01
N ALA A 219 -37.35 69.31 8.63
CA ALA A 219 -38.20 70.30 7.97
C ALA A 219 -37.77 70.99 6.66
N ARG A 220 -38.63 70.89 5.79
CA ARG A 220 -39.19 71.88 4.86
C ARG A 220 -39.38 71.28 3.50
N GLU A 221 -40.49 71.20 3.13
CA GLU A 221 -41.45 72.09 2.50
C GLU A 221 -41.72 71.73 1.03
N HIS A 222 -43.01 71.66 0.80
CA HIS A 222 -43.71 72.09 -0.40
C HIS A 222 -43.43 71.29 -1.66
N GLY A 223 -44.32 70.78 -2.35
CA GLY A 223 -45.69 71.20 -2.62
C GLY A 223 -46.03 70.85 -4.06
N ILE A 224 -47.28 70.55 -4.21
CA ILE A 224 -48.05 70.84 -5.44
C ILE A 224 -47.85 69.97 -6.67
N LEU A 225 -48.72 69.19 -6.95
CA LEU A 225 -49.79 68.90 -7.93
C LEU A 225 -49.96 67.45 -8.10
#